data_f08848fb6bb46d940f5096534bb87508
#
_entry.id   f08848fb6bb46d940f5096534bb87508
#
_cell.length_a   1.000
_cell.length_b   1.000
_cell.length_c   1.000
_cell.angle_alpha   90.00
_cell.angle_beta   90.00
_cell.angle_gamma   90.00
#
_symmetry.space_group_name_H-M   'P 1'
#
loop_
_entity.id
_entity.type
_entity.pdbx_description
1 polymer ?
#
loop_
_entity_poly.entity_id
_entity_poly.type
_entity_poly.pdbx_seq_one_letter_code
_entity_poly.pdbx_strand_id
1 'polypeptide(L)'
;MKVLFAVGNEKISEAIIKEYQKNYSEEIISKNVYYFNAIQKELQKDKSYDRIIISEDLEAFSNNNYDEIDRFIRGKLDNISAEATSNSGADIPIILICNDRRAKSEIFLNEILKSKIYNALLGQDRNVSKICELVYKPRNQKEAIAYYQVRTEDSEAMFSREEDVSETEIQNIINHYKKLGKNEEKYIESFNSIATQYTDAQLRLIAQFLPLNVKAVLEARCEKYQKIVSYGSSRSSDGKNKKTQTAYEPPSVKVKKIKSNINDKEENKKILIY
;
A
#
# COMPACT_ATOMS: atom_id res chain seq x y z
N MET A 1 20.66 20.08 -10.47
CA MET A 1 19.56 19.51 -9.64
C MET A 1 19.54 20.16 -8.26
N LYS A 2 18.38 20.41 -7.67
CA LYS A 2 18.24 21.03 -6.33
C LYS A 2 17.75 20.02 -5.30
N VAL A 3 18.51 19.85 -4.21
CA VAL A 3 18.25 18.81 -3.19
C VAL A 3 18.12 19.43 -1.80
N LEU A 4 17.04 19.06 -1.10
CA LEU A 4 16.85 19.39 0.31
C LEU A 4 17.40 18.25 1.17
N PHE A 5 18.39 18.55 1.99
CA PHE A 5 18.99 17.61 2.93
C PHE A 5 18.47 17.82 4.34
N ALA A 6 17.90 16.80 4.91
CA ALA A 6 17.48 16.71 6.29
C ALA A 6 18.23 15.55 6.96
N VAL A 7 19.52 15.74 7.11
CA VAL A 7 20.45 14.77 7.72
C VAL A 7 21.12 15.42 8.92
N GLY A 8 21.35 14.64 9.97
CA GLY A 8 21.83 15.16 11.26
C GLY A 8 23.27 15.73 11.24
N ASN A 9 24.01 15.56 10.13
CA ASN A 9 25.37 16.01 9.99
C ASN A 9 25.66 16.48 8.57
N GLU A 10 26.16 17.70 8.41
CA GLU A 10 26.50 18.33 7.15
C GLU A 10 27.57 17.54 6.35
N LYS A 11 28.48 16.85 7.03
CA LYS A 11 29.46 15.98 6.37
C LYS A 11 28.82 14.86 5.54
N ILE A 12 27.61 14.43 5.91
CA ILE A 12 26.85 13.41 5.15
C ILE A 12 26.37 14.01 3.84
N SER A 13 25.79 15.21 3.86
CA SER A 13 25.36 15.90 2.63
C SER A 13 26.55 16.22 1.71
N GLU A 14 27.67 16.68 2.25
CA GLU A 14 28.91 16.92 1.49
C GLU A 14 29.43 15.64 0.82
N ALA A 15 29.45 14.52 1.54
CA ALA A 15 29.90 13.23 1.00
C ALA A 15 28.98 12.77 -0.16
N ILE A 16 27.66 12.93 0.00
CA ILE A 16 26.67 12.60 -1.05
C ILE A 16 26.89 13.49 -2.28
N ILE A 17 27.02 14.80 -2.09
CA ILE A 17 27.22 15.76 -3.18
C ILE A 17 28.51 15.41 -3.97
N LYS A 18 29.61 15.18 -3.26
CA LYS A 18 30.89 14.83 -3.86
C LYS A 18 30.83 13.52 -4.65
N GLU A 19 30.24 12.48 -4.08
CA GLU A 19 30.12 11.18 -4.75
C GLU A 19 29.15 11.26 -5.95
N TYR A 20 28.04 11.99 -5.81
CA TYR A 20 27.10 12.21 -6.90
C TYR A 20 27.74 12.95 -8.08
N GLN A 21 28.45 14.06 -7.82
CA GLN A 21 29.15 14.82 -8.85
C GLN A 21 30.19 13.97 -9.57
N LYS A 22 30.92 13.13 -8.85
CA LYS A 22 31.89 12.20 -9.41
C LYS A 22 31.27 11.17 -10.36
N ASN A 23 30.09 10.62 -9.98
CA ASN A 23 29.48 9.51 -10.70
C ASN A 23 28.58 9.97 -11.86
N TYR A 24 27.95 11.13 -11.75
CA TYR A 24 26.93 11.60 -12.71
C TYR A 24 27.33 12.91 -13.43
N SER A 25 28.44 13.54 -13.06
CA SER A 25 28.92 14.80 -13.66
C SER A 25 27.88 15.94 -13.62
N GLU A 26 26.99 15.92 -12.66
CA GLU A 26 25.91 16.89 -12.45
C GLU A 26 26.08 17.58 -11.09
N GLU A 27 25.90 18.90 -11.05
CA GLU A 27 25.98 19.66 -9.80
C GLU A 27 24.69 19.59 -8.99
N ILE A 28 24.84 19.46 -7.66
CA ILE A 28 23.74 19.56 -6.71
C ILE A 28 23.77 20.93 -6.03
N ILE A 29 22.67 21.67 -6.16
CA ILE A 29 22.40 22.85 -5.35
C ILE A 29 21.71 22.35 -4.08
N SER A 30 22.39 22.47 -2.95
CA SER A 30 21.95 21.89 -1.68
C SER A 30 21.43 22.93 -0.69
N LYS A 31 20.46 22.50 0.11
CA LYS A 31 20.06 23.18 1.32
C LYS A 31 19.94 22.17 2.46
N ASN A 32 20.54 22.47 3.63
CA ASN A 32 20.48 21.63 4.81
C ASN A 32 19.43 22.17 5.78
N VAL A 33 18.63 21.27 6.37
CA VAL A 33 17.70 21.51 7.48
C VAL A 33 17.90 20.43 8.54
N TYR A 34 17.64 20.75 9.80
CA TYR A 34 18.03 19.90 10.93
C TYR A 34 16.84 19.46 11.81
N TYR A 35 15.62 19.75 11.40
CA TYR A 35 14.39 19.39 12.12
C TYR A 35 13.29 19.02 11.16
N PHE A 36 12.44 18.05 11.50
CA PHE A 36 11.31 17.66 10.66
C PHE A 36 10.38 18.84 10.32
N ASN A 37 10.11 19.70 11.31
CA ASN A 37 9.29 20.89 11.07
C ASN A 37 9.93 21.90 10.11
N ALA A 38 11.28 21.94 10.03
CA ALA A 38 11.99 22.81 9.11
C ALA A 38 11.87 22.32 7.65
N ILE A 39 11.78 21.00 7.43
CA ILE A 39 11.54 20.43 6.10
C ILE A 39 10.20 20.95 5.56
N GLN A 40 9.13 20.80 6.34
CA GLN A 40 7.79 21.23 5.93
C GLN A 40 7.74 22.75 5.64
N LYS A 41 8.30 23.57 6.54
CA LYS A 41 8.38 25.02 6.34
C LYS A 41 9.17 25.41 5.09
N GLU A 42 10.24 24.70 4.79
CA GLU A 42 11.05 24.96 3.61
C GLU A 42 10.29 24.58 2.34
N LEU A 43 9.60 23.45 2.33
CA LEU A 43 8.78 23.02 1.18
C LEU A 43 7.58 23.95 0.94
N GLN A 44 7.00 24.54 1.99
CA GLN A 44 5.96 25.55 1.85
C GLN A 44 6.48 26.85 1.23
N LYS A 45 7.74 27.19 1.51
CA LYS A 45 8.38 28.42 1.01
C LYS A 45 8.92 28.24 -0.41
N ASP A 46 9.45 27.07 -0.73
CA ASP A 46 10.15 26.80 -1.96
C ASP A 46 9.81 25.41 -2.50
N LYS A 47 9.11 25.37 -3.62
CA LYS A 47 8.68 24.14 -4.33
C LYS A 47 9.63 23.75 -5.46
N SER A 48 10.82 24.34 -5.56
CA SER A 48 11.76 24.12 -6.65
C SER A 48 12.74 22.97 -6.40
N TYR A 49 12.54 22.17 -5.36
CA TYR A 49 13.37 21.00 -5.08
C TYR A 49 13.03 19.85 -6.02
N ASP A 50 14.08 19.15 -6.47
CA ASP A 50 13.98 17.93 -7.28
C ASP A 50 13.97 16.67 -6.41
N ARG A 51 14.62 16.70 -5.23
CA ARG A 51 14.77 15.58 -4.30
C ARG A 51 14.76 16.08 -2.85
N ILE A 52 14.33 15.20 -1.95
CA ILE A 52 14.41 15.40 -0.51
C ILE A 52 15.11 14.18 0.10
N ILE A 53 16.18 14.39 0.88
CA ILE A 53 16.89 13.32 1.60
C ILE A 53 16.65 13.52 3.09
N ILE A 54 16.05 12.53 3.75
CA ILE A 54 15.69 12.59 5.17
C ILE A 54 16.36 11.43 5.90
N SER A 55 17.05 11.71 7.02
CA SER A 55 17.45 10.68 7.99
C SER A 55 16.35 10.50 9.03
N GLU A 56 15.98 9.26 9.34
CA GLU A 56 15.07 8.96 10.43
C GLU A 56 15.62 9.42 11.79
N ASP A 57 16.96 9.49 11.92
CA ASP A 57 17.69 9.96 13.11
C ASP A 57 17.93 11.49 13.09
N LEU A 58 17.12 12.25 12.35
CA LEU A 58 17.29 13.70 12.23
C LEU A 58 17.16 14.42 13.58
N GLU A 59 16.25 13.94 14.42
CA GLU A 59 16.04 14.48 15.76
C GLU A 59 16.27 13.40 16.82
N ALA A 60 16.93 13.78 17.92
CA ALA A 60 17.13 12.89 19.07
C ALA A 60 15.88 12.84 19.94
N PHE A 61 15.50 11.64 20.35
CA PHE A 61 14.38 11.43 21.27
C PHE A 61 14.90 11.20 22.69
N SER A 62 14.29 11.87 23.66
CA SER A 62 14.65 11.74 25.09
C SER A 62 14.03 10.51 25.76
N ASN A 63 13.05 9.88 25.15
CA ASN A 63 12.38 8.69 25.65
C ASN A 63 12.75 7.44 24.82
N ASN A 64 12.56 6.26 25.41
CA ASN A 64 12.79 4.97 24.76
C ASN A 64 11.47 4.29 24.35
N ASN A 65 10.37 5.04 24.31
CA ASN A 65 9.09 4.50 23.86
C ASN A 65 9.04 4.49 22.33
N TYR A 66 9.43 3.37 21.74
CA TYR A 66 9.49 3.21 20.28
C TYR A 66 8.15 3.40 19.58
N ASP A 67 7.03 3.07 20.23
CA ASP A 67 5.70 3.25 19.64
C ASP A 67 5.33 4.73 19.48
N GLU A 68 5.70 5.55 20.48
CA GLU A 68 5.51 7.00 20.41
C GLU A 68 6.44 7.65 19.38
N ILE A 69 7.70 7.23 19.35
CA ILE A 69 8.69 7.69 18.36
C ILE A 69 8.21 7.35 16.95
N ASP A 70 7.73 6.13 16.72
CA ASP A 70 7.25 5.69 15.42
C ASP A 70 6.01 6.45 14.98
N ARG A 71 5.08 6.69 15.89
CA ARG A 71 3.90 7.51 15.61
C ARG A 71 4.28 8.95 15.26
N PHE A 72 5.24 9.53 15.99
CA PHE A 72 5.75 10.87 15.70
C PHE A 72 6.40 10.94 14.33
N ILE A 73 7.35 10.04 14.03
CA ILE A 73 8.08 10.01 12.75
C ILE A 73 7.10 9.83 11.59
N ARG A 74 6.17 8.87 11.68
CA ARG A 74 5.14 8.65 10.65
C ARG A 74 4.32 9.91 10.40
N GLY A 75 3.78 10.55 11.45
CA GLY A 75 3.02 11.79 11.29
C GLY A 75 3.83 12.91 10.64
N LYS A 76 5.15 12.99 10.91
CA LYS A 76 6.02 13.96 10.23
C LYS A 76 6.25 13.61 8.77
N LEU A 77 6.50 12.35 8.46
CA LEU A 77 6.72 11.89 7.10
C LEU A 77 5.45 12.05 6.24
N ASP A 78 4.27 11.78 6.78
CA ASP A 78 2.98 12.01 6.10
C ASP A 78 2.80 13.50 5.74
N ASN A 79 3.04 14.39 6.71
CA ASN A 79 2.92 15.84 6.48
C ASN A 79 3.95 16.33 5.46
N ILE A 80 5.20 15.85 5.51
CA ILE A 80 6.24 16.21 4.56
C ILE A 80 5.89 15.69 3.16
N SER A 81 5.41 14.45 3.05
CA SER A 81 5.00 13.88 1.77
C SER A 81 3.85 14.64 1.14
N ALA A 82 2.87 15.07 1.94
CA ALA A 82 1.77 15.90 1.47
C ALA A 82 2.23 17.26 0.92
N GLU A 83 3.29 17.84 1.51
CA GLU A 83 3.89 19.11 1.05
C GLU A 83 4.91 18.92 -0.10
N ALA A 84 5.42 17.70 -0.30
CA ALA A 84 6.48 17.38 -1.27
C ALA A 84 5.94 17.35 -2.70
N THR A 85 5.38 18.47 -3.15
CA THR A 85 4.84 18.67 -4.50
C THR A 85 5.56 19.85 -5.14
N SER A 86 6.08 19.65 -6.36
CA SER A 86 6.79 20.65 -7.12
C SER A 86 5.84 21.74 -7.67
N ASN A 87 6.41 22.82 -8.19
CA ASN A 87 5.64 23.88 -8.87
C ASN A 87 4.82 23.35 -10.08
N SER A 88 5.22 22.24 -10.68
CA SER A 88 4.49 21.59 -11.79
C SER A 88 3.37 20.66 -11.33
N GLY A 89 3.20 20.47 -10.01
CA GLY A 89 2.24 19.53 -9.44
C GLY A 89 2.71 18.09 -9.34
N ALA A 90 3.97 17.80 -9.73
CA ALA A 90 4.54 16.46 -9.59
C ALA A 90 5.06 16.22 -8.17
N ASP A 91 4.93 14.98 -7.67
CA ASP A 91 5.48 14.59 -6.38
C ASP A 91 7.03 14.68 -6.41
N ILE A 92 7.60 15.29 -5.38
CA ILE A 92 9.06 15.37 -5.18
C ILE A 92 9.52 14.08 -4.49
N PRO A 93 10.39 13.25 -5.12
CA PRO A 93 10.85 12.01 -4.51
C PRO A 93 11.56 12.23 -3.18
N ILE A 94 11.11 11.50 -2.15
CA ILE A 94 11.71 11.48 -0.82
C ILE A 94 12.60 10.25 -0.70
N ILE A 95 13.88 10.43 -0.35
CA ILE A 95 14.84 9.37 -0.03
C ILE A 95 14.96 9.33 1.49
N LEU A 96 14.49 8.24 2.11
CA LEU A 96 14.48 8.07 3.55
C LEU A 96 15.60 7.12 3.99
N ILE A 97 16.55 7.62 4.77
CA ILE A 97 17.58 6.81 5.41
C ILE A 97 17.01 6.27 6.71
N CYS A 98 16.62 5.01 6.71
CA CYS A 98 15.95 4.38 7.84
C CYS A 98 16.92 3.94 8.93
N ASN A 99 16.42 3.78 10.15
CA ASN A 99 17.09 3.12 11.27
C ASN A 99 17.28 1.61 11.02
N ASP A 100 18.24 0.98 11.72
CA ASP A 100 18.50 -0.47 11.63
C ASP A 100 17.28 -1.31 11.95
N ARG A 101 16.47 -0.89 12.91
CA ARG A 101 15.25 -1.59 13.34
C ARG A 101 14.16 -1.67 12.25
N ARG A 102 14.24 -0.86 11.19
CA ARG A 102 13.22 -0.83 10.13
C ARG A 102 13.32 -1.97 9.14
N ALA A 103 14.46 -2.63 9.05
CA ALA A 103 14.69 -3.72 8.10
C ALA A 103 13.68 -4.89 8.22
N LYS A 104 13.03 -5.04 9.37
CA LYS A 104 12.03 -6.08 9.66
C LYS A 104 10.65 -5.53 10.02
N SER A 105 10.42 -4.24 9.89
CA SER A 105 9.17 -3.58 10.31
C SER A 105 8.20 -3.45 9.13
N GLU A 106 7.49 -4.53 8.79
CA GLU A 106 6.49 -4.52 7.72
C GLU A 106 5.43 -3.43 7.90
N ILE A 107 4.97 -3.19 9.13
CA ILE A 107 3.96 -2.15 9.44
C ILE A 107 4.48 -0.78 9.04
N PHE A 108 5.70 -0.43 9.44
CA PHE A 108 6.29 0.87 9.10
C PHE A 108 6.50 1.03 7.59
N LEU A 109 7.01 -0.02 6.93
CA LEU A 109 7.27 0.00 5.50
C LEU A 109 5.98 0.14 4.67
N ASN A 110 4.91 -0.52 5.10
CA ASN A 110 3.59 -0.36 4.50
C ASN A 110 3.06 1.07 4.64
N GLU A 111 3.24 1.69 5.80
CA GLU A 111 2.77 3.04 6.05
C GLU A 111 3.51 4.08 5.23
N ILE A 112 4.85 4.02 5.17
CA ILE A 112 5.62 4.94 4.32
C ILE A 112 5.34 4.74 2.83
N LEU A 113 5.00 3.51 2.42
CA LEU A 113 4.56 3.24 1.05
C LEU A 113 3.22 3.94 0.75
N LYS A 114 2.26 3.89 1.68
CA LYS A 114 0.98 4.63 1.59
C LYS A 114 1.21 6.15 1.52
N SER A 115 2.22 6.65 2.22
CA SER A 115 2.65 8.06 2.18
C SER A 115 3.50 8.39 0.94
N LYS A 116 3.51 7.54 -0.10
CA LYS A 116 4.27 7.70 -1.35
C LYS A 116 5.80 7.81 -1.18
N ILE A 117 6.35 7.33 -0.07
CA ILE A 117 7.79 7.31 0.16
C ILE A 117 8.34 5.99 -0.39
N TYR A 118 8.80 6.02 -1.65
CA TYR A 118 9.24 4.83 -2.38
C TYR A 118 10.73 4.54 -2.24
N ASN A 119 11.52 5.48 -1.70
CA ASN A 119 12.98 5.40 -1.70
C ASN A 119 13.54 5.28 -0.27
N ALA A 120 12.97 4.39 0.56
CA ALA A 120 13.59 4.06 1.84
C ALA A 120 14.84 3.19 1.63
N LEU A 121 15.87 3.43 2.42
CA LEU A 121 17.11 2.69 2.46
C LEU A 121 17.20 1.90 3.76
N LEU A 122 17.36 0.58 3.64
CA LEU A 122 17.32 -0.37 4.73
C LEU A 122 18.66 -1.11 4.85
N GLY A 123 19.05 -1.45 6.08
CA GLY A 123 20.20 -2.30 6.35
C GLY A 123 21.49 -1.84 5.66
N GLN A 124 22.12 -2.70 4.88
CA GLN A 124 23.40 -2.43 4.19
C GLN A 124 23.27 -1.44 3.04
N ASP A 125 22.08 -1.19 2.52
CA ASP A 125 21.85 -0.22 1.45
C ASP A 125 21.92 1.23 1.92
N ARG A 126 22.07 1.47 3.22
CA ARG A 126 22.26 2.80 3.81
C ARG A 126 23.69 3.29 3.62
N ASN A 127 24.08 3.48 2.40
CA ASN A 127 25.41 3.97 2.01
C ASN A 127 25.31 5.09 0.98
N VAL A 128 26.37 5.88 0.86
CA VAL A 128 26.41 7.06 -0.01
C VAL A 128 26.17 6.70 -1.46
N SER A 129 26.74 5.60 -1.94
CA SER A 129 26.58 5.17 -3.33
C SER A 129 25.12 4.88 -3.67
N LYS A 130 24.42 4.16 -2.77
CA LYS A 130 23.00 3.82 -2.97
C LYS A 130 22.09 5.05 -2.87
N ILE A 131 22.44 6.00 -2.00
CA ILE A 131 21.75 7.29 -1.95
C ILE A 131 21.90 8.00 -3.28
N CYS A 132 23.12 8.09 -3.86
CA CYS A 132 23.37 8.72 -5.14
C CYS A 132 22.59 8.04 -6.29
N GLU A 133 22.49 6.71 -6.31
CA GLU A 133 21.66 6.00 -7.29
C GLU A 133 20.20 6.45 -7.23
N LEU A 134 19.62 6.55 -6.01
CA LEU A 134 18.23 6.96 -5.82
C LEU A 134 18.00 8.46 -6.09
N VAL A 135 19.00 9.28 -5.85
CA VAL A 135 18.98 10.70 -6.24
C VAL A 135 18.92 10.82 -7.75
N TYR A 136 19.74 10.05 -8.48
CA TYR A 136 19.73 10.03 -9.94
C TYR A 136 18.45 9.41 -10.51
N LYS A 137 18.11 8.20 -10.05
CA LYS A 137 16.94 7.46 -10.50
C LYS A 137 16.11 6.96 -9.30
N PRO A 138 15.10 7.72 -8.85
CA PRO A 138 14.19 7.26 -7.82
C PRO A 138 13.41 6.01 -8.24
N ARG A 139 13.09 5.14 -7.27
CA ARG A 139 12.18 4.00 -7.46
C ARG A 139 10.77 4.49 -7.73
N ASN A 140 10.08 3.78 -8.58
CA ASN A 140 8.62 3.85 -8.67
C ASN A 140 7.96 2.99 -7.59
N GLN A 141 6.64 3.08 -7.46
CA GLN A 141 5.86 2.34 -6.47
C GLN A 141 6.09 0.81 -6.56
N LYS A 142 6.12 0.25 -7.77
CA LYS A 142 6.32 -1.19 -8.00
C LYS A 142 7.69 -1.67 -7.54
N GLU A 143 8.73 -0.91 -7.84
CA GLU A 143 10.09 -1.18 -7.38
C GLU A 143 10.21 -1.06 -5.85
N ALA A 144 9.50 -0.10 -5.24
CA ALA A 144 9.46 0.07 -3.80
C ALA A 144 8.79 -1.11 -3.09
N ILE A 145 7.65 -1.59 -3.57
CA ILE A 145 6.96 -2.77 -3.04
C ILE A 145 7.86 -3.99 -3.06
N ALA A 146 8.54 -4.22 -4.19
CA ALA A 146 9.49 -5.33 -4.33
C ALA A 146 10.68 -5.21 -3.37
N TYR A 147 11.21 -4.00 -3.18
CA TYR A 147 12.35 -3.75 -2.30
C TYR A 147 11.96 -3.85 -0.82
N TYR A 148 10.78 -3.34 -0.43
CA TYR A 148 10.30 -3.42 0.95
C TYR A 148 9.87 -4.83 1.33
N GLN A 149 9.75 -5.74 0.37
CA GLN A 149 9.23 -7.11 0.55
C GLN A 149 7.88 -7.12 1.25
N VAL A 150 7.10 -6.10 1.01
CA VAL A 150 5.78 -5.94 1.61
C VAL A 150 4.85 -6.96 0.98
N ARG A 151 4.57 -8.02 1.72
CA ARG A 151 3.50 -8.97 1.40
C ARG A 151 2.20 -8.39 1.93
N THR A 152 1.55 -7.54 1.19
CA THR A 152 0.21 -7.12 1.55
C THR A 152 -0.80 -7.80 0.64
N GLU A 153 -1.87 -8.31 1.23
CA GLU A 153 -3.12 -8.58 0.49
C GLU A 153 -3.54 -7.30 -0.25
N ASP A 154 -3.24 -6.13 0.32
CA ASP A 154 -3.36 -4.80 -0.33
C ASP A 154 -2.36 -4.56 -1.45
N SER A 155 -1.22 -5.26 -1.56
CA SER A 155 -0.29 -5.06 -2.67
C SER A 155 -0.86 -5.61 -3.98
N GLU A 156 -1.61 -6.72 -3.93
CA GLU A 156 -2.38 -7.18 -5.09
C GLU A 156 -3.48 -6.17 -5.44
N ALA A 157 -4.15 -5.59 -4.44
CA ALA A 157 -5.12 -4.53 -4.63
C ALA A 157 -4.50 -3.20 -5.10
N MET A 158 -3.24 -2.87 -4.71
CA MET A 158 -2.52 -1.68 -5.21
C MET A 158 -2.01 -1.85 -6.65
N PHE A 159 -1.65 -3.06 -7.05
CA PHE A 159 -1.29 -3.35 -8.45
C PHE A 159 -2.51 -3.34 -9.37
N SER A 160 -3.71 -3.62 -8.86
CA SER A 160 -4.95 -3.56 -9.62
C SER A 160 -5.51 -2.14 -9.81
N ARG A 161 -5.01 -1.12 -9.09
CA ARG A 161 -5.52 0.25 -9.20
C ARG A 161 -5.24 0.96 -10.53
N GLU A 162 -4.22 0.54 -11.29
CA GLU A 162 -4.03 1.03 -12.68
C GLU A 162 -4.92 0.27 -13.70
N GLU A 163 -5.60 -0.80 -13.25
CA GLU A 163 -6.50 -1.62 -14.07
C GLU A 163 -7.88 -1.77 -13.41
N ASP A 164 -8.32 -0.87 -12.53
CA ASP A 164 -9.60 -1.00 -11.84
C ASP A 164 -10.77 -0.91 -12.82
N VAL A 165 -11.55 -2.00 -12.88
CA VAL A 165 -12.89 -1.96 -13.44
C VAL A 165 -13.74 -1.13 -12.49
N SER A 166 -14.34 -0.05 -13.00
CA SER A 166 -15.15 0.83 -12.16
C SER A 166 -16.35 0.08 -11.54
N GLU A 167 -16.75 0.48 -10.33
CA GLU A 167 -17.92 -0.09 -9.66
C GLU A 167 -19.17 -0.06 -10.56
N THR A 168 -19.31 0.99 -11.36
CA THR A 168 -20.40 1.14 -12.33
C THR A 168 -20.34 0.07 -13.43
N GLU A 169 -19.14 -0.26 -13.94
CA GLU A 169 -18.96 -1.32 -14.94
C GLU A 169 -19.26 -2.69 -14.36
N ILE A 170 -18.80 -2.98 -13.12
CA ILE A 170 -19.14 -4.22 -12.40
C ILE A 170 -20.65 -4.35 -12.25
N GLN A 171 -21.35 -3.29 -11.82
CA GLN A 171 -22.81 -3.30 -11.71
C GLN A 171 -23.51 -3.51 -13.06
N ASN A 172 -23.01 -2.92 -14.13
CA ASN A 172 -23.52 -3.13 -15.47
C ASN A 172 -23.39 -4.59 -15.93
N ILE A 173 -22.24 -5.21 -15.65
CA ILE A 173 -21.97 -6.61 -15.95
C ILE A 173 -22.93 -7.52 -15.14
N ILE A 174 -23.08 -7.28 -13.83
CA ILE A 174 -24.01 -8.02 -12.98
C ILE A 174 -25.44 -7.90 -13.50
N ASN A 175 -25.88 -6.69 -13.84
CA ASN A 175 -27.22 -6.44 -14.37
C ASN A 175 -27.43 -7.10 -15.72
N HIS A 176 -26.39 -7.15 -16.56
CA HIS A 176 -26.44 -7.90 -17.81
C HIS A 176 -26.70 -9.39 -17.56
N TYR A 177 -25.96 -10.04 -16.66
CA TYR A 177 -26.19 -11.45 -16.30
C TYR A 177 -27.57 -11.69 -15.71
N LYS A 178 -28.10 -10.79 -14.89
CA LYS A 178 -29.48 -10.87 -14.36
C LYS A 178 -30.53 -10.85 -15.48
N LYS A 179 -30.30 -10.08 -16.55
CA LYS A 179 -31.21 -10.01 -17.72
C LYS A 179 -31.17 -11.25 -18.61
N LEU A 180 -30.08 -12.01 -18.59
CA LEU A 180 -29.96 -13.25 -19.37
C LEU A 180 -30.84 -14.39 -18.84
N GLY A 181 -31.43 -14.23 -17.64
CA GLY A 181 -32.33 -15.22 -17.04
C GLY A 181 -31.56 -16.51 -16.66
N LYS A 182 -32.14 -17.69 -16.97
CA LYS A 182 -31.55 -19.00 -16.64
C LYS A 182 -30.87 -19.68 -17.83
N ASN A 183 -30.44 -18.95 -18.84
CA ASN A 183 -29.82 -19.53 -20.03
C ASN A 183 -28.30 -19.68 -19.83
N GLU A 184 -27.87 -20.91 -19.55
CA GLU A 184 -26.48 -21.26 -19.26
C GLU A 184 -25.53 -21.01 -20.45
N GLU A 185 -25.96 -21.28 -21.67
CA GLU A 185 -25.14 -21.05 -22.87
C GLU A 185 -24.82 -19.58 -23.06
N LYS A 186 -25.83 -18.71 -22.84
CA LYS A 186 -25.64 -17.25 -22.89
C LYS A 186 -24.68 -16.74 -21.81
N TYR A 187 -24.58 -17.41 -20.66
CA TYR A 187 -23.60 -17.05 -19.65
C TYR A 187 -22.16 -17.27 -20.14
N ILE A 188 -21.92 -18.40 -20.82
CA ILE A 188 -20.61 -18.75 -21.37
C ILE A 188 -20.23 -17.83 -22.52
N GLU A 189 -21.15 -17.59 -23.44
CA GLU A 189 -20.95 -16.65 -24.57
C GLU A 189 -20.64 -15.24 -24.07
N SER A 190 -21.45 -14.76 -23.11
CA SER A 190 -21.23 -13.44 -22.49
C SER A 190 -19.89 -13.34 -21.79
N PHE A 191 -19.49 -14.36 -21.01
CA PHE A 191 -18.18 -14.36 -20.36
C PHE A 191 -17.04 -14.35 -21.38
N ASN A 192 -17.12 -15.15 -22.42
CA ASN A 192 -16.12 -15.18 -23.50
C ASN A 192 -16.00 -13.82 -24.21
N SER A 193 -17.11 -13.11 -24.41
CA SER A 193 -17.11 -11.76 -24.96
C SER A 193 -16.47 -10.74 -24.03
N ILE A 194 -16.83 -10.76 -22.73
CA ILE A 194 -16.23 -9.91 -21.70
C ILE A 194 -14.72 -10.19 -21.61
N ALA A 195 -14.31 -11.44 -21.67
CA ALA A 195 -12.91 -11.85 -21.56
C ALA A 195 -12.03 -11.41 -22.76
N THR A 196 -12.58 -10.82 -23.80
CA THR A 196 -11.82 -10.16 -24.88
C THR A 196 -11.57 -8.67 -24.61
N GLN A 197 -12.29 -8.08 -23.65
CA GLN A 197 -12.28 -6.64 -23.37
C GLN A 197 -11.50 -6.29 -22.10
N TYR A 198 -11.28 -7.25 -21.22
CA TYR A 198 -10.65 -7.06 -19.91
C TYR A 198 -9.40 -7.94 -19.75
N THR A 199 -8.45 -7.47 -18.96
CA THR A 199 -7.26 -8.26 -18.57
C THR A 199 -7.62 -9.40 -17.63
N ASP A 200 -6.73 -10.38 -17.45
CA ASP A 200 -6.95 -11.51 -16.53
C ASP A 200 -7.12 -11.06 -15.07
N ALA A 201 -6.47 -9.95 -14.67
CA ALA A 201 -6.61 -9.36 -13.34
C ALA A 201 -8.00 -8.76 -13.14
N GLN A 202 -8.48 -8.00 -14.13
CA GLN A 202 -9.82 -7.42 -14.14
C GLN A 202 -10.91 -8.50 -14.19
N LEU A 203 -10.69 -9.56 -14.96
CA LEU A 203 -11.63 -10.68 -15.04
C LEU A 203 -11.73 -11.45 -13.72
N ARG A 204 -10.63 -11.60 -12.97
CA ARG A 204 -10.66 -12.16 -11.61
C ARG A 204 -11.49 -11.29 -10.66
N LEU A 205 -11.33 -9.97 -10.74
CA LEU A 205 -12.13 -9.05 -9.95
C LEU A 205 -13.62 -9.14 -10.32
N ILE A 206 -13.97 -9.08 -11.61
CA ILE A 206 -15.34 -9.25 -12.10
C ILE A 206 -15.93 -10.58 -11.62
N ALA A 207 -15.17 -11.68 -11.71
CA ALA A 207 -15.59 -13.01 -11.28
C ALA A 207 -16.02 -13.07 -9.80
N GLN A 208 -15.42 -12.26 -8.94
CA GLN A 208 -15.80 -12.21 -7.52
C GLN A 208 -17.22 -11.68 -7.30
N PHE A 209 -17.70 -10.82 -8.18
CA PHE A 209 -19.02 -10.16 -8.06
C PHE A 209 -20.13 -10.83 -8.88
N LEU A 210 -19.80 -11.82 -9.72
CA LEU A 210 -20.82 -12.53 -10.50
C LEU A 210 -21.82 -13.26 -9.59
N PRO A 211 -23.11 -13.34 -9.99
CA PRO A 211 -24.12 -14.13 -9.26
C PRO A 211 -23.72 -15.59 -9.13
N LEU A 212 -24.06 -16.22 -7.98
CA LEU A 212 -23.65 -17.59 -7.66
C LEU A 212 -24.08 -18.63 -8.71
N ASN A 213 -25.29 -18.49 -9.27
CA ASN A 213 -25.77 -19.34 -10.34
C ASN A 213 -24.95 -19.22 -11.63
N VAL A 214 -24.47 -18.01 -11.95
CA VAL A 214 -23.59 -17.77 -13.10
C VAL A 214 -22.22 -18.38 -12.84
N LYS A 215 -21.64 -18.17 -11.65
CA LYS A 215 -20.35 -18.75 -11.26
C LYS A 215 -20.37 -20.27 -11.39
N ALA A 216 -21.37 -20.92 -10.83
CA ALA A 216 -21.50 -22.38 -10.88
C ALA A 216 -21.49 -22.94 -12.31
N VAL A 217 -22.18 -22.26 -13.25
CA VAL A 217 -22.19 -22.68 -14.66
C VAL A 217 -20.83 -22.43 -15.32
N LEU A 218 -20.20 -21.27 -15.06
CA LEU A 218 -18.90 -20.92 -15.63
C LEU A 218 -17.78 -21.82 -15.09
N GLU A 219 -17.82 -22.17 -13.82
CA GLU A 219 -16.90 -23.12 -13.20
C GLU A 219 -17.02 -24.53 -13.79
N ALA A 220 -18.26 -24.96 -14.10
CA ALA A 220 -18.50 -26.29 -14.63
C ALA A 220 -18.18 -26.40 -16.14
N ARG A 221 -18.41 -25.33 -16.94
CA ARG A 221 -18.51 -25.45 -18.41
C ARG A 221 -17.68 -24.43 -19.20
N CYS A 222 -17.03 -23.43 -18.55
CA CYS A 222 -16.25 -22.40 -19.23
C CYS A 222 -14.76 -22.55 -18.96
N GLU A 223 -14.00 -23.14 -19.90
CA GLU A 223 -12.55 -23.33 -19.75
C GLU A 223 -11.79 -22.03 -19.51
N LYS A 224 -12.21 -20.94 -20.13
CA LYS A 224 -11.57 -19.63 -19.98
C LYS A 224 -11.73 -19.09 -18.56
N TYR A 225 -12.93 -19.25 -17.98
CA TYR A 225 -13.19 -18.88 -16.59
C TYR A 225 -12.34 -19.74 -15.62
N GLN A 226 -12.32 -21.06 -15.84
CA GLN A 226 -11.52 -21.97 -15.02
C GLN A 226 -10.03 -21.61 -15.03
N LYS A 227 -9.46 -21.28 -16.18
CA LYS A 227 -8.06 -20.83 -16.30
C LYS A 227 -7.79 -19.54 -15.52
N ILE A 228 -8.68 -18.56 -15.62
CA ILE A 228 -8.52 -17.26 -14.96
C ILE A 228 -8.60 -17.39 -13.43
N VAL A 229 -9.52 -18.21 -12.93
CA VAL A 229 -9.74 -18.40 -11.48
C VAL A 229 -8.69 -19.36 -10.87
N SER A 230 -8.25 -20.39 -11.60
CA SER A 230 -7.26 -21.37 -11.10
C SER A 230 -5.83 -20.81 -11.01
N TYR A 231 -5.48 -19.79 -11.80
CA TYR A 231 -4.15 -19.17 -11.75
C TYR A 231 -3.85 -18.43 -10.43
N GLY A 232 -4.87 -18.17 -9.61
CA GLY A 232 -4.74 -17.60 -8.26
C GLY A 232 -4.44 -18.63 -7.16
N SER A 233 -4.65 -19.93 -7.40
CA SER A 233 -4.49 -20.98 -6.39
C SER A 233 -3.15 -21.75 -6.45
N SER A 234 -2.26 -21.43 -7.37
CA SER A 234 -1.06 -22.25 -7.65
C SER A 234 0.24 -21.76 -7.00
N ARG A 235 0.17 -21.05 -5.87
CA ARG A 235 1.38 -20.70 -5.09
C ARG A 235 1.27 -21.09 -3.62
N SER A 236 0.96 -22.38 -3.36
CA SER A 236 1.38 -23.05 -2.11
C SER A 236 1.06 -24.54 -2.18
N SER A 237 1.99 -25.35 -2.67
CA SER A 237 2.23 -26.70 -2.17
C SER A 237 3.32 -27.41 -2.98
N ASP A 238 4.56 -27.32 -2.50
CA ASP A 238 5.45 -28.48 -2.60
C ASP A 238 5.37 -29.23 -1.26
N GLY A 239 5.00 -30.49 -1.29
CA GLY A 239 5.02 -31.35 -0.08
C GLY A 239 3.93 -32.44 -0.06
N LYS A 240 4.11 -33.47 -0.87
CA LYS A 240 3.73 -34.89 -0.68
C LYS A 240 2.61 -35.29 0.30
N ASN A 241 1.61 -35.95 -0.29
CA ASN A 241 0.99 -37.24 0.16
C ASN A 241 -0.17 -37.25 1.15
N LYS A 242 -1.19 -37.81 0.62
CA LYS A 242 -2.15 -38.83 1.10
C LYS A 242 -3.60 -38.43 1.23
N LYS A 243 -4.41 -39.17 0.46
CA LYS A 243 -5.86 -39.29 0.52
C LYS A 243 -6.38 -39.43 1.93
N THR A 244 -7.36 -38.59 2.32
CA THR A 244 -8.50 -39.06 3.10
C THR A 244 -9.65 -38.08 2.85
N GLN A 245 -10.74 -38.61 2.32
CA GLN A 245 -12.04 -37.96 2.26
C GLN A 245 -12.53 -37.81 3.69
N THR A 246 -12.81 -36.59 4.13
CA THR A 246 -13.67 -36.31 5.25
C THR A 246 -14.61 -35.18 4.88
N ALA A 247 -15.90 -35.52 4.93
CA ALA A 247 -17.01 -34.62 4.69
C ALA A 247 -16.94 -33.42 5.68
N TYR A 248 -17.11 -32.21 5.14
CA TYR A 248 -17.18 -30.98 5.93
C TYR A 248 -18.60 -30.86 6.49
N GLU A 249 -18.76 -31.00 7.81
CA GLU A 249 -19.95 -30.58 8.54
C GLU A 249 -19.75 -29.13 8.99
N PRO A 250 -20.70 -28.21 8.74
CA PRO A 250 -20.60 -26.84 9.21
C PRO A 250 -20.81 -26.78 10.74
N PRO A 251 -20.10 -25.89 11.47
CA PRO A 251 -20.24 -25.76 12.91
C PRO A 251 -21.60 -25.19 13.28
N SER A 252 -22.34 -25.90 14.13
CA SER A 252 -23.61 -25.49 14.72
C SER A 252 -23.42 -24.28 15.62
N VAL A 253 -24.06 -23.17 15.27
CA VAL A 253 -24.15 -21.96 16.12
C VAL A 253 -25.03 -22.24 17.32
N LYS A 254 -24.45 -22.38 18.51
CA LYS A 254 -25.18 -22.39 19.78
C LYS A 254 -25.63 -20.98 20.12
N VAL A 255 -26.90 -20.71 19.91
CA VAL A 255 -27.60 -19.50 20.42
C VAL A 255 -27.72 -19.61 21.92
N LYS A 256 -26.96 -18.83 22.68
CA LYS A 256 -27.20 -18.64 24.12
C LYS A 256 -28.40 -17.69 24.30
N LYS A 257 -29.51 -18.22 24.79
CA LYS A 257 -30.63 -17.43 25.29
C LYS A 257 -30.20 -16.62 26.51
N ILE A 258 -30.14 -15.31 26.35
CA ILE A 258 -30.01 -14.36 27.46
C ILE A 258 -31.42 -14.18 28.04
N LYS A 259 -31.62 -14.60 29.29
CA LYS A 259 -32.84 -14.33 30.06
C LYS A 259 -32.84 -12.86 30.46
N SER A 260 -33.85 -12.12 30.02
CA SER A 260 -34.18 -10.80 30.50
C SER A 260 -34.73 -10.89 31.93
N ASN A 261 -34.03 -10.28 32.88
CA ASN A 261 -34.65 -9.94 34.18
C ASN A 261 -34.99 -8.44 34.13
N ILE A 262 -36.27 -8.21 34.01
CA ILE A 262 -36.89 -6.91 34.28
C ILE A 262 -37.08 -6.87 35.79
N ASN A 263 -36.57 -5.87 36.45
CA ASN A 263 -37.08 -5.38 37.74
C ASN A 263 -36.98 -3.86 37.72
N ASP A 264 -38.20 -3.30 37.78
CA ASP A 264 -38.51 -1.91 38.02
C ASP A 264 -37.91 -1.43 39.35
N LYS A 265 -37.40 -0.22 39.35
CA LYS A 265 -37.66 0.77 40.40
C LYS A 265 -37.32 2.17 39.91
N GLU A 266 -38.36 2.98 39.85
CA GLU A 266 -38.35 4.42 39.80
C GLU A 266 -37.46 5.01 40.91
N GLU A 267 -36.77 6.11 40.63
CA GLU A 267 -36.86 7.34 41.41
C GLU A 267 -36.09 8.49 40.74
N ASN A 268 -36.82 9.57 40.63
CA ASN A 268 -36.49 10.95 40.29
C ASN A 268 -35.20 11.50 40.92
N LYS A 269 -34.52 12.40 40.20
CA LYS A 269 -34.22 13.80 40.59
C LYS A 269 -33.33 14.48 39.57
N LYS A 270 -33.89 15.42 38.84
CA LYS A 270 -33.69 16.89 38.80
C LYS A 270 -32.26 17.41 38.79
N ILE A 271 -31.94 18.02 37.64
CA ILE A 271 -31.45 19.41 37.39
C ILE A 271 -30.15 19.85 38.11
N LEU A 272 -29.16 20.27 37.36
CA LEU A 272 -28.66 21.67 37.31
C LEU A 272 -27.57 21.87 36.26
N ILE A 273 -27.81 22.89 35.48
CA ILE A 273 -26.97 23.58 34.50
C ILE A 273 -25.89 24.36 35.27
N TYR A 274 -24.63 24.28 34.81
CA TYR A 274 -23.76 25.44 34.64
C TYR A 274 -22.71 25.10 33.56
#